data_cdde0e639f85722ae1ce92f318215475
#
_entry.id   cdde0e639f85722ae1ce92f318215475
#
_cell.length_a   1.000
_cell.length_b   1.000
_cell.length_c   1.000
_cell.angle_alpha   90.00
_cell.angle_beta   90.00
_cell.angle_gamma   90.00
#
_symmetry.space_group_name_H-M   'P 1'
#
loop_
_entity.id
_entity.type
_entity.pdbx_description
1 polymer ?
#
loop_
_entity_poly.entity_id
_entity_poly.type
_entity_poly.pdbx_seq_one_letter_code
_entity_poly.pdbx_strand_id
1 'polypeptide(L)'
;MYLQELDSEKLKKLQWQIMQNVAASAIIPLMRIGDELGLFKVLADNGPCTDEEFSNLAKIDNRYGREWLLALCAAGYCSTDEEANKFHLSPEQ
;
A
#
# COMPACT_ATOMS: atom_id res chain seq x y z
N MET A 1 20.38 32.22 4.66
CA MET A 1 20.16 30.97 3.85
C MET A 1 21.38 30.78 2.94
N TYR A 2 21.91 29.62 2.93
CA TYR A 2 22.99 29.26 2.05
C TYR A 2 22.44 28.76 0.71
N LEU A 3 23.20 29.00 -0.34
CA LEU A 3 22.87 28.54 -1.69
C LEU A 3 23.87 27.45 -2.09
N GLN A 4 23.40 26.24 -2.11
CA GLN A 4 24.19 25.10 -2.57
C GLN A 4 23.46 24.39 -3.71
N GLU A 5 24.24 23.80 -4.60
CA GLU A 5 23.65 22.99 -5.64
C GLU A 5 23.00 21.75 -5.03
N LEU A 6 21.80 21.44 -5.50
CA LEU A 6 21.11 20.25 -5.06
C LEU A 6 21.64 19.03 -5.80
N ASP A 7 21.97 18.00 -5.02
CA ASP A 7 22.28 16.69 -5.57
C ASP A 7 20.97 15.98 -5.83
N SER A 8 20.64 15.79 -7.10
CA SER A 8 19.33 15.22 -7.48
C SER A 8 19.14 13.79 -6.98
N GLU A 9 20.21 13.00 -6.86
CA GLU A 9 20.10 11.64 -6.32
C GLU A 9 19.79 11.66 -4.82
N LYS A 10 20.44 12.54 -4.07
CA LYS A 10 20.17 12.71 -2.64
C LYS A 10 18.76 13.24 -2.42
N LEU A 11 18.32 14.17 -3.26
CA LEU A 11 16.96 14.72 -3.16
C LEU A 11 15.92 13.63 -3.39
N LYS A 12 16.10 12.79 -4.41
CA LYS A 12 15.18 11.68 -4.68
C LYS A 12 15.12 10.70 -3.53
N LYS A 13 16.27 10.37 -2.94
CA LYS A 13 16.32 9.48 -1.78
C LYS A 13 15.58 10.07 -0.58
N LEU A 14 15.75 11.36 -0.32
CA LEU A 14 15.06 12.03 0.76
C LEU A 14 13.54 12.06 0.53
N GLN A 15 13.12 12.37 -0.67
CA GLN A 15 11.70 12.37 -1.03
C GLN A 15 11.09 10.97 -0.82
N TRP A 16 11.79 9.93 -1.25
CA TRP A 16 11.36 8.55 -1.04
C TRP A 16 11.23 8.21 0.45
N GLN A 17 12.23 8.62 1.23
CA GLN A 17 12.23 8.39 2.67
C GLN A 17 11.04 9.09 3.35
N ILE A 18 10.75 10.32 2.95
CA ILE A 18 9.60 11.07 3.48
C ILE A 18 8.31 10.32 3.17
N MET A 19 8.14 9.85 1.94
CA MET A 19 6.95 9.10 1.56
C MET A 19 6.81 7.80 2.35
N GLN A 20 7.91 7.09 2.56
CA GLN A 20 7.89 5.87 3.38
C GLN A 20 7.51 6.16 4.83
N ASN A 21 8.03 7.25 5.39
CA ASN A 21 7.72 7.64 6.76
C ASN A 21 6.25 8.01 6.92
N VAL A 22 5.69 8.73 5.94
CA VAL A 22 4.27 9.07 5.95
C VAL A 22 3.42 7.81 5.88
N ALA A 23 3.75 6.89 4.98
CA ALA A 23 3.04 5.61 4.86
C ALA A 23 3.12 4.82 6.16
N ALA A 24 4.31 4.74 6.76
CA ALA A 24 4.51 4.02 8.01
C ALA A 24 3.70 4.62 9.16
N SER A 25 3.57 5.94 9.22
CA SER A 25 2.80 6.60 10.28
C SER A 25 1.31 6.32 10.19
N ALA A 26 0.80 6.06 8.97
CA ALA A 26 -0.61 5.77 8.73
C ALA A 26 -0.93 4.27 8.80
N ILE A 27 0.08 3.40 8.84
CA ILE A 27 -0.15 1.95 8.65
C ILE A 27 -0.95 1.32 9.79
N ILE A 28 -0.76 1.74 11.03
CA ILE A 28 -1.47 1.14 12.16
C ILE A 28 -2.98 1.33 12.05
N PRO A 29 -3.50 2.55 11.82
CA PRO A 29 -4.93 2.72 11.57
C PRO A 29 -5.44 1.94 10.36
N LEU A 30 -4.65 1.85 9.29
CA LEU A 30 -5.04 1.11 8.09
C LEU A 30 -5.09 -0.40 8.35
N MET A 31 -4.17 -0.94 9.13
CA MET A 31 -4.19 -2.34 9.52
C MET A 31 -5.41 -2.65 10.39
N ARG A 32 -5.76 -1.74 11.28
CA ARG A 32 -6.93 -1.90 12.13
C ARG A 32 -8.22 -1.94 11.30
N ILE A 33 -8.34 -1.02 10.33
CA ILE A 33 -9.47 -1.00 9.40
C ILE A 33 -9.52 -2.32 8.62
N GLY A 34 -8.36 -2.78 8.14
CA GLY A 34 -8.26 -4.04 7.41
C GLY A 34 -8.73 -5.22 8.24
N ASP A 35 -8.35 -5.26 9.50
CA ASP A 35 -8.76 -6.33 10.41
C ASP A 35 -10.27 -6.27 10.69
N GLU A 36 -10.78 -5.10 11.03
CA GLU A 36 -12.21 -4.92 11.34
C GLU A 36 -13.13 -5.24 10.16
N LEU A 37 -12.71 -4.92 8.94
CA LEU A 37 -13.50 -5.17 7.73
C LEU A 37 -13.19 -6.52 7.08
N GLY A 38 -12.24 -7.27 7.61
CA GLY A 38 -11.84 -8.57 7.05
C GLY A 38 -11.08 -8.46 5.74
N LEU A 39 -10.42 -7.33 5.48
CA LEU A 39 -9.74 -7.09 4.22
C LEU A 39 -8.54 -8.03 3.99
N PHE A 40 -7.80 -8.34 5.04
CA PHE A 40 -6.67 -9.27 4.93
C PHE A 40 -7.14 -10.66 4.54
N LYS A 41 -8.25 -11.09 5.11
CA LYS A 41 -8.82 -12.39 4.79
C LYS A 41 -9.30 -12.46 3.34
N VAL A 42 -9.96 -11.41 2.87
CA VAL A 42 -10.40 -11.34 1.47
C VAL A 42 -9.20 -11.49 0.55
N LEU A 43 -8.11 -10.78 0.83
CA LEU A 43 -6.91 -10.83 0.01
C LEU A 43 -6.22 -12.20 0.10
N ALA A 44 -6.13 -12.76 1.30
CA ALA A 44 -5.52 -14.08 1.49
C ALA A 44 -6.28 -15.18 0.76
N ASP A 45 -7.61 -15.13 0.79
CA ASP A 45 -8.45 -16.16 0.19
C ASP A 45 -8.59 -16.02 -1.32
N ASN A 46 -8.44 -14.81 -1.86
CA ASN A 46 -8.76 -14.51 -3.25
C ASN A 46 -7.61 -13.91 -4.07
N GLY A 47 -6.48 -13.67 -3.46
CA GLY A 47 -5.34 -13.13 -4.19
C GLY A 47 -4.59 -14.18 -5.02
N PRO A 48 -3.90 -13.78 -6.10
CA PRO A 48 -3.84 -12.41 -6.63
C PRO A 48 -5.17 -11.96 -7.25
N CYS A 49 -5.56 -10.74 -6.95
CA CYS A 49 -6.80 -10.16 -7.49
C CYS A 49 -6.59 -8.68 -7.80
N THR A 50 -7.42 -8.15 -8.71
CA THR A 50 -7.39 -6.73 -9.02
C THR A 50 -8.04 -5.95 -7.88
N ASP A 51 -7.81 -4.62 -7.87
CA ASP A 51 -8.45 -3.75 -6.88
C ASP A 51 -9.98 -3.78 -7.00
N GLU A 52 -10.51 -3.89 -8.21
CA GLU A 52 -11.95 -3.99 -8.43
C GLU A 52 -12.51 -5.29 -7.86
N GLU A 53 -11.86 -6.41 -8.15
CA GLU A 53 -12.25 -7.72 -7.61
C GLU A 53 -12.21 -7.71 -6.09
N PHE A 54 -11.12 -7.20 -5.53
CA PHE A 54 -10.93 -7.09 -4.08
C PHE A 54 -12.03 -6.26 -3.44
N SER A 55 -12.29 -5.07 -3.99
CA SER A 55 -13.30 -4.15 -3.45
C SER A 55 -14.70 -4.73 -3.51
N ASN A 56 -15.03 -5.42 -4.60
CA ASN A 56 -16.32 -6.07 -4.74
C ASN A 56 -16.49 -7.20 -3.72
N LEU A 57 -15.46 -8.02 -3.51
CA LEU A 57 -15.50 -9.11 -2.54
C LEU A 57 -15.58 -8.57 -1.10
N ALA A 58 -14.89 -7.49 -0.82
CA ALA A 58 -14.89 -6.87 0.50
C ALA A 58 -16.11 -5.98 0.73
N LYS A 59 -16.90 -5.70 -0.31
CA LYS A 59 -18.09 -4.83 -0.26
C LYS A 59 -17.73 -3.41 0.17
N ILE A 60 -16.65 -2.88 -0.38
CA ILE A 60 -16.20 -1.52 -0.15
C ILE A 60 -16.07 -0.78 -1.47
N ASP A 61 -16.04 0.54 -1.39
CA ASP A 61 -15.84 1.39 -2.56
C ASP A 61 -14.47 1.10 -3.19
N ASN A 62 -14.41 1.03 -4.52
CA ASN A 62 -13.18 0.69 -5.24
C ASN A 62 -12.06 1.69 -4.97
N ARG A 63 -12.38 2.96 -4.83
CA ARG A 63 -11.37 3.97 -4.54
C ARG A 63 -10.67 3.70 -3.21
N TYR A 64 -11.46 3.42 -2.18
CA TYR A 64 -10.90 3.09 -0.86
C TYR A 64 -10.14 1.77 -0.88
N GLY A 65 -10.67 0.77 -1.57
CA GLY A 65 -10.01 -0.52 -1.71
C GLY A 65 -8.64 -0.38 -2.36
N ARG A 66 -8.56 0.36 -3.45
CA ARG A 66 -7.30 0.61 -4.14
C ARG A 66 -6.31 1.40 -3.28
N GLU A 67 -6.77 2.46 -2.62
CA GLU A 67 -5.91 3.25 -1.75
C GLU A 67 -5.36 2.41 -0.58
N TRP A 68 -6.20 1.58 0.02
CA TRP A 68 -5.77 0.67 1.08
C TRP A 68 -4.70 -0.31 0.59
N LEU A 69 -4.96 -0.97 -0.55
CA LEU A 69 -4.01 -1.92 -1.13
C LEU A 69 -2.66 -1.26 -1.44
N LEU A 70 -2.69 -0.07 -2.08
CA LEU A 70 -1.46 0.63 -2.43
C LEU A 70 -0.68 1.05 -1.19
N ALA A 71 -1.35 1.50 -0.14
CA ALA A 71 -0.71 1.89 1.11
C ALA A 71 -0.06 0.68 1.79
N LEU A 72 -0.75 -0.46 1.83
CA LEU A 72 -0.21 -1.68 2.42
C LEU A 72 0.98 -2.20 1.62
N CYS A 73 0.93 -2.11 0.28
CA CYS A 73 2.06 -2.49 -0.57
C CYS A 73 3.26 -1.58 -0.32
N ALA A 74 3.04 -0.28 -0.23
CA ALA A 74 4.12 0.68 0.04
C ALA A 74 4.80 0.41 1.37
N ALA A 75 4.05 -0.06 2.36
CA ALA A 75 4.57 -0.39 3.68
C ALA A 75 5.14 -1.81 3.79
N GLY A 76 5.01 -2.62 2.73
CA GLY A 76 5.57 -3.97 2.71
C GLY A 76 4.65 -5.06 3.26
N TYR A 77 3.40 -4.74 3.53
CA TYR A 77 2.44 -5.70 4.09
C TYR A 77 1.56 -6.36 3.04
N CYS A 78 1.72 -5.99 1.80
CA CYS A 78 1.00 -6.55 0.66
C CYS A 78 1.95 -6.53 -0.53
N SER A 79 1.75 -7.41 -1.48
CA SER A 79 2.56 -7.49 -2.69
C SER A 79 1.71 -7.22 -3.92
N THR A 80 2.34 -6.70 -4.96
CA THR A 80 1.67 -6.40 -6.22
C THR A 80 2.57 -6.79 -7.38
N ASP A 81 2.00 -6.92 -8.58
CA ASP A 81 2.78 -7.13 -9.80
C ASP A 81 3.43 -5.80 -10.23
N GLU A 82 4.28 -5.85 -11.27
CA GLU A 82 5.04 -4.68 -11.72
C GLU A 82 4.14 -3.53 -12.17
N GLU A 83 2.95 -3.83 -12.66
CA GLU A 83 2.01 -2.84 -13.16
C GLU A 83 1.00 -2.39 -12.12
N ALA A 84 1.09 -2.91 -10.89
CA ALA A 84 0.16 -2.63 -9.81
C ALA A 84 -1.29 -2.95 -10.18
N ASN A 85 -1.49 -4.02 -10.94
CA ASN A 85 -2.81 -4.46 -11.39
C ASN A 85 -3.41 -5.53 -10.48
N LYS A 86 -2.58 -6.42 -9.94
CA LYS A 86 -3.03 -7.49 -9.05
C LYS A 86 -2.30 -7.46 -7.74
N PHE A 87 -3.00 -7.77 -6.68
CA PHE A 87 -2.51 -7.70 -5.31
C PHE A 87 -2.64 -9.05 -4.63
N HIS A 88 -1.67 -9.37 -3.81
CA HIS A 88 -1.67 -10.64 -3.07
C HIS A 88 -0.85 -10.51 -1.79
N LEU A 89 -1.03 -11.47 -0.90
CA LEU A 89 -0.18 -11.62 0.28
C LEU A 89 0.83 -12.73 0.00
N SER A 90 2.11 -12.47 0.26
CA SER A 90 3.12 -13.51 0.23
C SER A 90 2.97 -14.39 1.47
N PRO A 91 3.63 -15.57 1.52
CA PRO A 91 3.52 -16.45 2.70
C PRO A 91 3.88 -15.78 4.02
N GLU A 92 4.76 -14.76 3.99
CA GLU A 92 5.21 -14.04 5.18
C GLU A 92 4.28 -12.89 5.57
N GLN A 93 3.41 -12.48 4.70
CA GLN A 93 2.48 -11.36 4.90
C GLN A 93 1.09 -11.85 5.36
#